data_f9587384c3551dac4c99a9050b92a116
#
_entry.id   f9587384c3551dac4c99a9050b92a116
#
_cell.length_a   1.000
_cell.length_b   1.000
_cell.length_c   1.000
_cell.angle_alpha   90.00
_cell.angle_beta   90.00
_cell.angle_gamma   90.00
#
_symmetry.space_group_name_H-M   'P 1'
#
loop_
_entity.id
_entity.type
_entity.pdbx_description
1 polymer ?
#
loop_
_entity_poly.entity_id
_entity_poly.type
_entity_poly.pdbx_seq_one_letter_code
_entity_poly.pdbx_strand_id
1 'polypeptide(L)'
;MKTIKRRDGFEGEKMINLPESVWKKAIRDNVVLSQLYIKHIGYFPNATAHYREWEKGCPDNILIYCLRGKGWYELGKKRFEVGVNEYIIIPALKSFLRYGADENDPWTIYWVHFSGRDMDTFNRCFKIGMFDGPQPIIFNEKGLQIWNMMYQNLERGYSIENLTNTNMCLYNFIATFLYPDRQVNEKKQDAKDLINDTILFMQSKLHQQLTVEDMALKQGLSTSHFSSLFRKATGMAPLDYFIHLKLQKACLLLYSSDIKIKKVATEIGYDDPYYFSRLFKKYMKVSPDQYRALQKKS
;
A
#
# COMPACT_ATOMS: atom_id res chain seq x y z
N MET A 1 3.36 -20.23 40.63
CA MET A 1 2.87 -18.85 40.83
C MET A 1 1.98 -18.51 39.64
N LYS A 2 0.77 -17.98 39.80
CA LYS A 2 -0.02 -17.50 38.66
C LYS A 2 0.66 -16.24 38.13
N THR A 3 1.14 -16.27 36.89
CA THR A 3 1.71 -15.11 36.21
C THR A 3 0.65 -14.01 36.15
N ILE A 4 0.98 -12.83 36.70
CA ILE A 4 0.04 -11.70 36.70
C ILE A 4 -0.10 -11.21 35.26
N LYS A 5 -1.29 -11.34 34.69
CA LYS A 5 -1.61 -10.85 33.35
C LYS A 5 -1.47 -9.32 33.29
N ARG A 6 -0.79 -8.81 32.27
CA ARG A 6 -0.49 -7.38 32.08
C ARG A 6 -1.09 -6.88 30.77
N ARG A 7 -1.69 -5.73 30.82
CA ARG A 7 -2.25 -5.04 29.66
C ARG A 7 -1.22 -4.17 28.95
N ASP A 8 -0.34 -3.54 29.71
CA ASP A 8 0.67 -2.56 29.35
C ASP A 8 1.71 -2.42 30.47
N GLY A 9 2.60 -1.46 30.40
CA GLY A 9 3.66 -1.22 31.39
C GLY A 9 4.90 -2.08 31.16
N PHE A 10 5.25 -2.37 29.90
CA PHE A 10 6.47 -3.11 29.54
C PHE A 10 7.66 -2.15 29.50
N GLU A 11 8.82 -2.60 29.94
CA GLU A 11 10.03 -1.78 29.89
C GLU A 11 10.38 -1.38 28.44
N GLY A 12 10.50 -0.08 28.16
CA GLY A 12 10.75 0.45 26.81
C GLY A 12 9.52 0.49 25.90
N GLU A 13 8.32 0.28 26.43
CA GLU A 13 7.11 0.41 25.63
C GLU A 13 6.91 1.83 25.10
N LYS A 14 6.25 1.91 23.95
CA LYS A 14 5.71 3.13 23.39
C LYS A 14 4.23 2.95 23.16
N MET A 15 3.40 3.84 23.69
CA MET A 15 1.96 3.74 23.54
C MET A 15 1.30 5.12 23.55
N ILE A 16 0.42 5.34 22.60
CA ILE A 16 -0.47 6.52 22.57
C ILE A 16 -1.91 6.03 22.43
N ASN A 17 -2.75 6.39 23.38
CA ASN A 17 -4.19 6.20 23.34
C ASN A 17 -4.82 7.57 23.07
N LEU A 18 -5.39 7.77 21.88
CA LEU A 18 -6.06 9.04 21.59
C LEU A 18 -7.31 9.18 22.45
N PRO A 19 -7.46 10.29 23.18
CA PRO A 19 -8.67 10.56 23.93
C PRO A 19 -9.91 10.56 23.04
N GLU A 20 -11.00 10.02 23.53
CA GLU A 20 -12.24 9.89 22.74
C GLU A 20 -12.76 11.23 22.25
N SER A 21 -12.65 12.28 23.07
CA SER A 21 -13.01 13.65 22.71
C SER A 21 -12.20 14.19 21.51
N VAL A 22 -10.93 13.78 21.38
CA VAL A 22 -10.03 14.22 20.30
C VAL A 22 -10.46 13.60 18.98
N TRP A 23 -10.49 12.26 18.88
CA TRP A 23 -10.81 11.61 17.61
C TRP A 23 -12.28 11.81 17.22
N LYS A 24 -13.25 11.84 18.16
CA LYS A 24 -14.65 12.14 17.85
C LYS A 24 -14.82 13.54 17.28
N LYS A 25 -14.14 14.55 17.82
CA LYS A 25 -14.15 15.90 17.28
C LYS A 25 -13.56 15.93 15.88
N ALA A 26 -12.38 15.32 15.69
CA ALA A 26 -11.68 15.32 14.41
C ALA A 26 -12.52 14.68 13.28
N ILE A 27 -13.16 13.53 13.53
CA ILE A 27 -13.97 12.84 12.51
C ILE A 27 -15.29 13.54 12.22
N ARG A 28 -15.89 14.25 13.21
CA ARG A 28 -17.11 15.02 13.01
C ARG A 28 -16.85 16.22 12.11
N ASP A 29 -15.76 16.91 12.35
CA ASP A 29 -15.44 18.18 11.72
C ASP A 29 -14.70 18.00 10.37
N ASN A 30 -14.23 16.77 10.05
CA ASN A 30 -13.49 16.47 8.83
C ASN A 30 -13.88 15.12 8.22
N VAL A 31 -14.54 15.17 7.07
CA VAL A 31 -15.01 13.97 6.33
C VAL A 31 -13.85 13.07 5.90
N VAL A 32 -12.69 13.64 5.54
CA VAL A 32 -11.51 12.85 5.12
C VAL A 32 -10.99 12.03 6.29
N LEU A 33 -10.87 12.65 7.48
CA LEU A 33 -10.45 11.94 8.69
C LEU A 33 -11.44 10.86 9.13
N SER A 34 -12.73 11.01 8.81
CA SER A 34 -13.73 10.02 9.17
C SER A 34 -13.62 8.71 8.37
N GLN A 35 -12.95 8.69 7.21
CA GLN A 35 -12.89 7.51 6.35
C GLN A 35 -12.04 6.38 6.96
N LEU A 36 -10.88 6.73 7.51
CA LEU A 36 -10.00 5.83 8.23
C LEU A 36 -9.19 6.63 9.25
N TYR A 37 -9.19 6.23 10.49
CA TYR A 37 -8.47 6.93 11.57
C TYR A 37 -7.94 5.97 12.62
N ILE A 38 -6.80 6.37 13.19
CA ILE A 38 -6.16 5.67 14.30
C ILE A 38 -6.81 6.05 15.63
N LYS A 39 -6.91 5.06 16.53
CA LYS A 39 -7.39 5.29 17.92
C LYS A 39 -6.30 5.01 18.94
N HIS A 40 -5.53 3.95 18.70
CA HIS A 40 -4.44 3.56 19.56
C HIS A 40 -3.27 3.06 18.71
N ILE A 41 -2.05 3.35 19.16
CA ILE A 41 -0.81 2.90 18.53
C ILE A 41 0.18 2.51 19.62
N GLY A 42 0.92 1.41 19.42
CA GLY A 42 1.91 1.01 20.40
C GLY A 42 2.97 0.06 19.87
N TYR A 43 4.06 0.03 20.62
CA TYR A 43 5.16 -0.89 20.51
C TYR A 43 5.43 -1.50 21.88
N PHE A 44 5.36 -2.81 21.98
CA PHE A 44 5.61 -3.55 23.22
C PHE A 44 6.81 -4.47 23.04
N PRO A 45 7.96 -4.11 23.59
CA PRO A 45 9.14 -4.99 23.57
C PRO A 45 9.02 -6.09 24.61
N ASN A 46 9.32 -7.31 24.22
CA ASN A 46 9.35 -8.48 25.11
C ASN A 46 8.18 -8.49 26.13
N ALA A 47 6.98 -8.46 25.60
CA ALA A 47 5.76 -8.18 26.36
C ALA A 47 5.35 -9.36 27.27
N THR A 48 6.17 -9.65 28.28
CA THR A 48 5.97 -10.76 29.23
C THR A 48 4.62 -10.65 29.93
N ALA A 49 3.85 -11.74 29.90
CA ALA A 49 2.51 -11.86 30.46
C ALA A 49 1.48 -10.88 29.85
N HIS A 50 1.75 -10.36 28.66
CA HIS A 50 0.79 -9.54 27.93
C HIS A 50 -0.50 -10.31 27.69
N TYR A 51 -1.63 -9.67 28.03
CA TYR A 51 -2.96 -10.27 27.88
C TYR A 51 -4.02 -9.20 27.69
N ARG A 52 -4.88 -9.41 26.71
CA ARG A 52 -6.06 -8.57 26.42
C ARG A 52 -7.28 -9.44 26.20
N GLU A 53 -8.42 -9.00 26.67
CA GLU A 53 -9.69 -9.70 26.52
C GLU A 53 -10.83 -8.70 26.30
N TRP A 54 -11.74 -9.04 25.41
CA TRP A 54 -13.00 -8.35 25.15
C TRP A 54 -14.14 -9.37 25.11
N GLU A 55 -14.93 -9.40 26.15
CA GLU A 55 -16.08 -10.30 26.25
C GLU A 55 -17.13 -10.05 25.16
N LYS A 56 -17.37 -8.78 24.84
CA LYS A 56 -18.37 -8.31 23.86
C LYS A 56 -17.76 -7.91 22.51
N GLY A 57 -16.51 -8.30 22.27
CA GLY A 57 -15.76 -7.96 21.06
C GLY A 57 -15.13 -6.57 21.08
N CYS A 58 -14.27 -6.33 20.09
CA CYS A 58 -13.56 -5.08 19.88
C CYS A 58 -14.22 -4.26 18.75
N PRO A 59 -14.55 -2.97 18.99
CA PRO A 59 -15.19 -2.14 17.96
C PRO A 59 -14.21 -1.61 16.90
N ASP A 60 -12.92 -1.93 17.03
CA ASP A 60 -11.87 -1.46 16.17
C ASP A 60 -11.23 -2.60 15.40
N ASN A 61 -10.75 -2.33 14.21
CA ASN A 61 -9.79 -3.22 13.58
C ASN A 61 -8.45 -3.15 14.33
N ILE A 62 -7.81 -4.30 14.53
CA ILE A 62 -6.54 -4.39 15.23
C ILE A 62 -5.51 -4.98 14.28
N LEU A 63 -4.45 -4.23 13.94
CA LEU A 63 -3.29 -4.78 13.27
C LEU A 63 -2.19 -5.02 14.30
N ILE A 64 -1.65 -6.24 14.34
CA ILE A 64 -0.49 -6.62 15.16
C ILE A 64 0.56 -7.22 14.23
N TYR A 65 1.78 -6.72 14.32
CA TYR A 65 2.96 -7.27 13.66
C TYR A 65 3.95 -7.79 14.70
N CYS A 66 4.24 -9.10 14.66
CA CYS A 66 5.18 -9.73 15.56
C CYS A 66 6.60 -9.66 14.99
N LEU A 67 7.47 -8.92 15.67
CA LEU A 67 8.87 -8.74 15.27
C LEU A 67 9.79 -9.82 15.85
N ARG A 68 9.51 -10.29 17.08
CA ARG A 68 10.27 -11.33 17.81
C ARG A 68 9.34 -12.08 18.74
N GLY A 69 9.77 -13.27 19.16
CA GLY A 69 9.02 -14.09 20.09
C GLY A 69 7.72 -14.61 19.49
N LYS A 70 6.77 -14.96 20.35
CA LYS A 70 5.48 -15.56 19.97
C LYS A 70 4.34 -14.99 20.77
N GLY A 71 3.16 -15.07 20.18
CA GLY A 71 1.92 -14.78 20.85
C GLY A 71 0.78 -15.60 20.26
N TRP A 72 -0.42 -15.30 20.68
CA TRP A 72 -1.61 -16.00 20.23
C TRP A 72 -2.83 -15.10 20.32
N TYR A 73 -3.86 -15.43 19.56
CA TYR A 73 -5.19 -14.86 19.73
C TYR A 73 -6.27 -15.92 19.58
N GLU A 74 -7.41 -15.67 20.18
CA GLU A 74 -8.58 -16.54 20.14
C GLU A 74 -9.83 -15.76 19.74
N LEU A 75 -10.56 -16.33 18.77
CA LEU A 75 -11.85 -15.86 18.30
C LEU A 75 -12.88 -16.96 18.53
N GLY A 76 -13.77 -16.74 19.47
CA GLY A 76 -14.71 -17.77 19.91
C GLY A 76 -13.97 -18.99 20.45
N LYS A 77 -14.04 -20.12 19.75
CA LYS A 77 -13.37 -21.38 20.14
C LYS A 77 -12.07 -21.65 19.35
N LYS A 78 -11.72 -20.79 18.42
CA LYS A 78 -10.57 -21.01 17.54
C LYS A 78 -9.37 -20.20 18.02
N ARG A 79 -8.25 -20.89 18.25
CA ARG A 79 -6.96 -20.30 18.63
C ARG A 79 -6.00 -20.31 17.45
N PHE A 80 -5.26 -19.21 17.32
CA PHE A 80 -4.20 -19.03 16.33
C PHE A 80 -2.92 -18.61 17.05
N GLU A 81 -1.80 -19.15 16.64
CA GLU A 81 -0.49 -18.73 17.11
C GLU A 81 0.11 -17.71 16.13
N VAL A 82 0.83 -16.74 16.67
CA VAL A 82 1.47 -15.66 15.90
C VAL A 82 2.96 -15.70 16.17
N GLY A 83 3.76 -15.96 15.15
CA GLY A 83 5.22 -16.06 15.22
C GLY A 83 5.96 -14.84 14.68
N VAL A 84 7.28 -14.96 14.65
CA VAL A 84 8.18 -13.92 14.12
C VAL A 84 7.90 -13.65 12.65
N ASN A 85 7.88 -12.37 12.28
CA ASN A 85 7.56 -11.93 10.91
C ASN A 85 6.19 -12.41 10.42
N GLU A 86 5.24 -12.47 11.34
CA GLU A 86 3.84 -12.63 11.02
C GLU A 86 3.03 -11.41 11.47
N TYR A 87 2.00 -11.11 10.71
CA TYR A 87 1.03 -10.09 11.10
C TYR A 87 -0.39 -10.63 11.09
N ILE A 88 -1.24 -10.01 11.85
CA ILE A 88 -2.67 -10.24 11.86
C ILE A 88 -3.41 -8.92 11.71
N ILE A 89 -4.54 -8.95 11.02
CA ILE A 89 -5.53 -7.86 11.06
C ILE A 89 -6.83 -8.48 11.54
N ILE A 90 -7.18 -8.23 12.79
CA ILE A 90 -8.45 -8.66 13.38
C ILE A 90 -9.49 -7.58 13.05
N PRO A 91 -10.55 -7.89 12.28
CA PRO A 91 -11.61 -6.93 12.00
C PRO A 91 -12.39 -6.58 13.25
N ALA A 92 -13.04 -5.43 13.27
CA ALA A 92 -14.01 -5.08 14.31
C ALA A 92 -15.07 -6.17 14.43
N LEU A 93 -15.34 -6.63 15.64
CA LEU A 93 -16.25 -7.74 15.89
C LEU A 93 -17.06 -7.57 17.18
N LYS A 94 -18.19 -8.26 17.23
CA LYS A 94 -19.12 -8.25 18.38
C LYS A 94 -19.09 -9.57 19.17
N SER A 95 -18.10 -10.42 18.93
CA SER A 95 -17.92 -11.70 19.60
C SER A 95 -16.66 -11.68 20.45
N PHE A 96 -16.56 -12.65 21.36
CA PHE A 96 -15.43 -12.79 22.26
C PHE A 96 -14.09 -12.81 21.52
N LEU A 97 -13.16 -11.98 21.97
CA LEU A 97 -11.78 -11.88 21.51
C LEU A 97 -10.84 -11.86 22.71
N ARG A 98 -9.80 -12.63 22.68
CA ARG A 98 -8.63 -12.46 23.55
C ARG A 98 -7.34 -12.75 22.82
N TYR A 99 -6.27 -12.14 23.30
CA TYR A 99 -4.91 -12.41 22.79
C TYR A 99 -3.87 -12.16 23.87
N GLY A 100 -2.68 -12.71 23.67
CA GLY A 100 -1.59 -12.55 24.61
C GLY A 100 -0.25 -13.04 24.07
N ALA A 101 0.79 -12.76 24.85
CA ALA A 101 2.12 -13.28 24.60
C ALA A 101 2.22 -14.77 24.98
N ASP A 102 3.14 -15.48 24.36
CA ASP A 102 3.60 -16.79 24.83
C ASP A 102 4.32 -16.65 26.18
N GLU A 103 4.17 -17.64 27.05
CA GLU A 103 4.73 -17.60 28.41
C GLU A 103 6.26 -17.76 28.43
N ASN A 104 6.83 -18.52 27.47
CA ASN A 104 8.24 -18.85 27.43
C ASN A 104 9.03 -17.98 26.44
N ASP A 105 8.38 -17.50 25.38
CA ASP A 105 8.98 -16.68 24.32
C ASP A 105 8.07 -15.48 24.00
N PRO A 106 7.91 -14.53 24.93
CA PRO A 106 6.97 -13.44 24.79
C PRO A 106 7.31 -12.51 23.61
N TRP A 107 6.28 -12.16 22.87
CA TRP A 107 6.42 -11.38 21.66
C TRP A 107 6.91 -9.94 21.87
N THR A 108 7.60 -9.43 20.84
CA THR A 108 7.83 -8.01 20.61
C THR A 108 6.97 -7.59 19.45
N ILE A 109 6.04 -6.66 19.67
CA ILE A 109 5.02 -6.32 18.69
C ILE A 109 4.93 -4.82 18.43
N TYR A 110 4.61 -4.49 17.16
CA TYR A 110 4.03 -3.21 16.75
C TYR A 110 2.54 -3.41 16.49
N TRP A 111 1.73 -2.50 16.98
CA TRP A 111 0.30 -2.64 16.84
C TRP A 111 -0.39 -1.29 16.64
N VAL A 112 -1.55 -1.31 15.98
CA VAL A 112 -2.46 -0.18 15.85
C VAL A 112 -3.90 -0.65 15.98
N HIS A 113 -4.73 0.14 16.65
CA HIS A 113 -6.18 0.05 16.60
C HIS A 113 -6.69 1.18 15.70
N PHE A 114 -7.49 0.84 14.74
CA PHE A 114 -8.04 1.81 13.80
C PHE A 114 -9.51 1.54 13.49
N SER A 115 -10.19 2.58 13.07
CA SER A 115 -11.59 2.54 12.70
C SER A 115 -11.86 3.46 11.53
N GLY A 116 -13.07 3.46 11.01
CA GLY A 116 -13.46 4.27 9.88
C GLY A 116 -14.96 4.29 9.70
N ARG A 117 -15.44 5.12 8.77
CA ARG A 117 -16.86 5.32 8.51
C ARG A 117 -17.57 4.05 8.04
N ASP A 118 -16.89 3.22 7.23
CA ASP A 118 -17.44 1.98 6.69
C ASP A 118 -16.36 0.88 6.72
N MET A 119 -16.10 0.36 7.92
CA MET A 119 -15.11 -0.69 8.11
C MET A 119 -15.53 -2.04 7.52
N ASP A 120 -16.83 -2.30 7.38
CA ASP A 120 -17.30 -3.53 6.76
C ASP A 120 -16.96 -3.55 5.26
N THR A 121 -17.18 -2.43 4.57
CA THR A 121 -16.77 -2.30 3.17
C THR A 121 -15.24 -2.31 3.04
N PHE A 122 -14.51 -1.63 3.91
CA PHE A 122 -13.05 -1.67 3.95
C PHE A 122 -12.56 -3.12 4.07
N ASN A 123 -13.02 -3.87 5.06
CA ASN A 123 -12.61 -5.25 5.29
C ASN A 123 -12.93 -6.16 4.09
N ARG A 124 -14.11 -6.01 3.46
CA ARG A 124 -14.47 -6.77 2.25
C ARG A 124 -13.57 -6.44 1.07
N CYS A 125 -13.32 -5.15 0.80
CA CYS A 125 -12.48 -4.71 -0.32
C CYS A 125 -11.05 -5.24 -0.20
N PHE A 126 -10.52 -5.26 1.01
CA PHE A 126 -9.15 -5.73 1.27
C PHE A 126 -9.07 -7.20 1.68
N LYS A 127 -10.20 -7.93 1.63
CA LYS A 127 -10.28 -9.35 1.98
C LYS A 127 -9.71 -9.65 3.38
N ILE A 128 -10.02 -8.79 4.34
CA ILE A 128 -9.67 -8.98 5.74
C ILE A 128 -10.78 -9.80 6.40
N GLY A 129 -10.50 -11.07 6.63
CA GLY A 129 -11.44 -12.02 7.21
C GLY A 129 -11.16 -12.29 8.69
N MET A 130 -12.22 -12.62 9.42
CA MET A 130 -12.14 -12.92 10.85
C MET A 130 -11.24 -14.13 11.16
N PHE A 131 -11.16 -15.09 10.25
CA PHE A 131 -10.48 -16.36 10.46
C PHE A 131 -9.31 -16.61 9.50
N ASP A 132 -8.76 -15.56 8.90
CA ASP A 132 -7.66 -15.70 7.94
C ASP A 132 -6.36 -16.21 8.58
N GLY A 133 -6.24 -16.07 9.90
CA GLY A 133 -5.03 -16.46 10.62
C GLY A 133 -3.88 -15.48 10.42
N PRO A 134 -2.72 -15.74 11.06
CA PRO A 134 -1.51 -14.97 10.85
C PRO A 134 -1.02 -15.11 9.41
N GLN A 135 -0.53 -14.00 8.87
CA GLN A 135 0.00 -13.94 7.51
C GLN A 135 1.52 -13.70 7.59
N PRO A 136 2.33 -14.55 6.95
CA PRO A 136 3.77 -14.37 6.92
C PRO A 136 4.13 -13.16 6.06
N ILE A 137 5.11 -12.38 6.53
CA ILE A 137 5.66 -11.25 5.81
C ILE A 137 7.18 -11.23 6.03
N ILE A 138 7.94 -10.84 5.00
CA ILE A 138 9.34 -10.53 5.18
C ILE A 138 9.45 -9.31 6.09
N PHE A 139 10.58 -9.19 6.79
CA PHE A 139 10.86 -8.04 7.66
C PHE A 139 10.39 -6.73 7.01
N ASN A 140 9.36 -6.12 7.61
CA ASN A 140 8.67 -4.97 7.03
C ASN A 140 9.29 -3.65 7.51
N GLU A 141 10.52 -3.37 7.06
CA GLU A 141 11.24 -2.15 7.43
C GLU A 141 10.46 -0.88 7.11
N LYS A 142 9.85 -0.82 5.91
CA LYS A 142 9.02 0.31 5.47
C LYS A 142 7.83 0.52 6.40
N GLY A 143 7.17 -0.56 6.80
CA GLY A 143 6.07 -0.49 7.77
C GLY A 143 6.53 0.08 9.11
N LEU A 144 7.69 -0.33 9.60
CA LEU A 144 8.26 0.20 10.85
C LEU A 144 8.62 1.68 10.75
N GLN A 145 9.16 2.12 9.62
CA GLN A 145 9.46 3.54 9.37
C GLN A 145 8.16 4.38 9.38
N ILE A 146 7.11 3.91 8.71
CA ILE A 146 5.80 4.59 8.68
C ILE A 146 5.17 4.59 10.08
N TRP A 147 5.25 3.48 10.82
CA TRP A 147 4.77 3.40 12.19
C TRP A 147 5.44 4.46 13.08
N ASN A 148 6.78 4.60 12.98
CA ASN A 148 7.52 5.63 13.71
C ASN A 148 7.08 7.06 13.33
N MET A 149 6.80 7.33 12.05
CA MET A 149 6.27 8.62 11.61
C MET A 149 4.90 8.91 12.23
N MET A 150 3.99 7.93 12.23
CA MET A 150 2.67 8.06 12.86
C MET A 150 2.80 8.33 14.36
N TYR A 151 3.67 7.59 15.05
CA TYR A 151 3.90 7.76 16.47
C TYR A 151 4.43 9.14 16.79
N GLN A 152 5.47 9.61 16.09
CA GLN A 152 6.06 10.94 16.28
C GLN A 152 5.08 12.08 16.00
N ASN A 153 4.22 11.95 14.99
CA ASN A 153 3.18 12.94 14.73
C ASN A 153 2.22 13.08 15.90
N LEU A 154 1.77 11.97 16.48
CA LEU A 154 0.88 11.95 17.63
C LEU A 154 1.56 12.39 18.94
N GLU A 155 2.85 12.09 19.09
CA GLU A 155 3.65 12.53 20.23
C GLU A 155 3.80 14.07 20.29
N ARG A 156 3.79 14.73 19.12
CA ARG A 156 3.81 16.20 18.99
C ARG A 156 2.47 16.85 19.32
N GLY A 157 1.42 16.05 19.57
CA GLY A 157 0.08 16.52 19.94
C GLY A 157 -0.96 16.26 18.86
N TYR A 158 -2.21 16.63 19.17
CA TYR A 158 -3.41 16.23 18.43
C TYR A 158 -4.01 17.38 17.61
N SER A 159 -3.16 18.22 16.99
CA SER A 159 -3.64 19.21 16.02
C SER A 159 -4.31 18.51 14.83
N ILE A 160 -5.19 19.22 14.13
CA ILE A 160 -5.84 18.68 12.92
C ILE A 160 -4.81 18.24 11.87
N GLU A 161 -3.69 18.95 11.77
CA GLU A 161 -2.59 18.64 10.87
C GLU A 161 -1.90 17.32 11.27
N ASN A 162 -1.54 17.14 12.54
CA ASN A 162 -0.90 15.92 13.04
C ASN A 162 -1.82 14.72 12.88
N LEU A 163 -3.11 14.87 13.19
CA LEU A 163 -4.10 13.80 13.01
C LEU A 163 -4.30 13.44 11.53
N THR A 164 -4.36 14.45 10.65
CA THR A 164 -4.50 14.22 9.20
C THR A 164 -3.27 13.49 8.65
N ASN A 165 -2.07 13.96 8.98
CA ASN A 165 -0.83 13.32 8.54
C ASN A 165 -0.75 11.87 9.05
N THR A 166 -1.06 11.63 10.31
CA THR A 166 -1.09 10.28 10.88
C THR A 166 -2.08 9.37 10.15
N ASN A 167 -3.28 9.85 9.86
CA ASN A 167 -4.29 9.03 9.19
C ASN A 167 -3.95 8.78 7.71
N MET A 168 -3.28 9.71 7.02
CA MET A 168 -2.72 9.45 5.69
C MET A 168 -1.62 8.39 5.73
N CYS A 169 -0.73 8.45 6.72
CA CYS A 169 0.29 7.43 6.94
C CYS A 169 -0.32 6.06 7.28
N LEU A 170 -1.47 6.01 7.98
CA LEU A 170 -2.15 4.76 8.33
C LEU A 170 -2.56 3.95 7.09
N TYR A 171 -3.08 4.59 6.03
CA TYR A 171 -3.35 3.89 4.78
C TYR A 171 -2.09 3.24 4.19
N ASN A 172 -0.99 4.00 4.15
CA ASN A 172 0.27 3.49 3.65
C ASN A 172 0.84 2.38 4.55
N PHE A 173 0.75 2.52 5.87
CA PHE A 173 1.14 1.51 6.85
C PHE A 173 0.40 0.19 6.61
N ILE A 174 -0.93 0.20 6.52
CA ILE A 174 -1.74 -0.98 6.24
C ILE A 174 -1.37 -1.59 4.87
N ALA A 175 -1.15 -0.75 3.86
CA ALA A 175 -0.78 -1.20 2.53
C ALA A 175 0.54 -1.98 2.51
N THR A 176 1.51 -1.68 3.39
CA THR A 176 2.77 -2.44 3.47
C THR A 176 2.57 -3.89 3.93
N PHE A 177 1.49 -4.20 4.60
CA PHE A 177 1.12 -5.56 5.01
C PHE A 177 0.25 -6.26 3.97
N LEU A 178 -0.76 -5.57 3.43
CA LEU A 178 -1.68 -6.16 2.44
C LEU A 178 -1.00 -6.36 1.07
N TYR A 179 -0.07 -5.48 0.74
CA TYR A 179 0.68 -5.47 -0.52
C TYR A 179 2.18 -5.34 -0.23
N PRO A 180 2.78 -6.31 0.50
CA PRO A 180 4.20 -6.25 0.78
C PRO A 180 4.97 -6.14 -0.54
N ASP A 181 5.98 -5.27 -0.58
CA ASP A 181 6.91 -5.23 -1.71
C ASP A 181 7.46 -6.64 -1.86
N ARG A 182 7.06 -7.30 -2.93
CA ARG A 182 7.30 -8.74 -3.16
C ARG A 182 8.76 -8.95 -3.53
N GLN A 183 9.65 -8.71 -2.60
CA GLN A 183 11.08 -8.96 -2.78
C GLN A 183 11.49 -10.39 -2.48
N VAL A 184 10.58 -11.32 -2.15
CA VAL A 184 10.99 -12.73 -1.95
C VAL A 184 9.89 -13.72 -2.33
N ASN A 185 9.86 -14.02 -3.58
CA ASN A 185 9.56 -15.34 -4.14
C ASN A 185 10.32 -15.37 -5.44
N GLU A 186 11.40 -16.10 -5.57
CA GLU A 186 12.26 -16.11 -6.76
C GLU A 186 11.47 -16.16 -8.08
N LYS A 187 10.45 -17.00 -8.19
CA LYS A 187 9.58 -17.07 -9.38
C LYS A 187 8.65 -15.87 -9.60
N LYS A 188 8.30 -15.08 -8.55
CA LYS A 188 7.50 -13.85 -8.70
C LYS A 188 8.38 -12.60 -8.77
N GLN A 189 9.59 -12.68 -8.26
CA GLN A 189 10.66 -11.70 -8.44
C GLN A 189 11.02 -11.63 -9.93
N ASP A 190 11.30 -12.78 -10.55
CA ASP A 190 11.60 -12.87 -11.97
C ASP A 190 10.54 -12.19 -12.84
N ALA A 191 9.24 -12.38 -12.51
CA ALA A 191 8.15 -11.76 -13.26
C ALA A 191 8.05 -10.23 -13.07
N LYS A 192 8.36 -9.69 -11.87
CA LYS A 192 8.35 -8.25 -11.61
C LYS A 192 9.56 -7.58 -12.21
N ASP A 193 10.72 -8.21 -12.09
CA ASP A 193 11.96 -7.73 -12.70
C ASP A 193 11.85 -7.75 -14.21
N LEU A 194 11.28 -8.79 -14.80
CA LEU A 194 10.95 -8.91 -16.21
C LEU A 194 10.05 -7.76 -16.70
N ILE A 195 9.02 -7.39 -15.95
CA ILE A 195 8.13 -6.28 -16.32
C ILE A 195 8.85 -4.93 -16.18
N ASN A 196 9.62 -4.72 -15.11
CA ASN A 196 10.43 -3.52 -14.93
C ASN A 196 11.48 -3.38 -16.05
N ASP A 197 12.19 -4.44 -16.37
CA ASP A 197 13.17 -4.48 -17.48
C ASP A 197 12.49 -4.20 -18.82
N THR A 198 11.27 -4.71 -19.02
CA THR A 198 10.50 -4.39 -20.22
C THR A 198 10.14 -2.91 -20.29
N ILE A 199 9.70 -2.32 -19.17
CA ILE A 199 9.37 -0.89 -19.12
C ILE A 199 10.61 -0.04 -19.40
N LEU A 200 11.75 -0.36 -18.81
CA LEU A 200 13.03 0.32 -19.10
C LEU A 200 13.44 0.17 -20.58
N PHE A 201 13.26 -1.03 -21.14
CA PHE A 201 13.48 -1.25 -22.57
C PHE A 201 12.55 -0.41 -23.44
N MET A 202 11.25 -0.36 -23.14
CA MET A 202 10.31 0.51 -23.84
C MET A 202 10.72 1.97 -23.76
N GLN A 203 11.13 2.46 -22.59
CA GLN A 203 11.60 3.84 -22.37
C GLN A 203 12.85 4.17 -23.21
N SER A 204 13.78 3.23 -23.33
CA SER A 204 14.99 3.40 -24.16
C SER A 204 14.69 3.41 -25.66
N LYS A 205 13.53 2.90 -26.09
CA LYS A 205 13.13 2.71 -27.49
C LYS A 205 11.98 3.61 -27.94
N LEU A 206 11.69 4.71 -27.21
CA LEU A 206 10.57 5.60 -27.55
C LEU A 206 10.64 6.21 -28.97
N HIS A 207 11.83 6.31 -29.54
CA HIS A 207 12.07 6.79 -30.90
C HIS A 207 11.90 5.71 -31.99
N GLN A 208 11.61 4.46 -31.61
CA GLN A 208 11.44 3.32 -32.50
C GLN A 208 10.00 2.79 -32.43
N GLN A 209 9.64 1.95 -33.38
CA GLN A 209 8.46 1.11 -33.27
C GLN A 209 8.85 -0.21 -32.62
N LEU A 210 8.04 -0.69 -31.67
CA LEU A 210 8.18 -1.99 -31.03
C LEU A 210 6.88 -2.74 -31.19
N THR A 211 6.99 -4.01 -31.50
CA THR A 211 5.86 -4.95 -31.50
C THR A 211 5.77 -5.68 -30.18
N VAL A 212 4.67 -6.36 -29.95
CA VAL A 212 4.52 -7.21 -28.74
C VAL A 212 5.47 -8.40 -28.83
N GLU A 213 5.75 -8.86 -30.04
CA GLU A 213 6.71 -9.91 -30.35
C GLU A 213 8.13 -9.54 -29.92
N ASP A 214 8.58 -8.31 -30.25
CA ASP A 214 9.90 -7.83 -29.85
C ASP A 214 10.06 -7.78 -28.33
N MET A 215 9.01 -7.35 -27.63
CA MET A 215 9.00 -7.26 -26.18
C MET A 215 9.01 -8.65 -25.52
N ALA A 216 8.20 -9.57 -26.06
CA ALA A 216 8.11 -10.93 -25.58
C ALA A 216 9.40 -11.71 -25.82
N LEU A 217 9.98 -11.56 -27.03
CA LEU A 217 11.25 -12.19 -27.41
C LEU A 217 12.39 -11.75 -26.48
N LYS A 218 12.47 -10.46 -26.19
CA LYS A 218 13.49 -9.92 -25.25
C LYS A 218 13.42 -10.62 -23.88
N GLN A 219 12.24 -11.06 -23.47
CA GLN A 219 12.02 -11.70 -22.17
C GLN A 219 12.00 -13.25 -22.24
N GLY A 220 12.25 -13.81 -23.42
CA GLY A 220 12.22 -15.27 -23.61
C GLY A 220 10.83 -15.90 -23.43
N LEU A 221 9.75 -15.13 -23.68
CA LEU A 221 8.38 -15.58 -23.49
C LEU A 221 7.60 -15.60 -24.80
N SER A 222 6.54 -16.43 -24.85
CA SER A 222 5.54 -16.31 -25.92
C SER A 222 4.75 -15.01 -25.76
N THR A 223 4.29 -14.43 -26.87
CA THR A 223 3.50 -13.18 -26.91
C THR A 223 2.26 -13.23 -26.04
N SER A 224 1.56 -14.37 -26.02
CA SER A 224 0.36 -14.57 -25.20
C SER A 224 0.69 -14.56 -23.70
N HIS A 225 1.71 -15.32 -23.30
CA HIS A 225 2.14 -15.36 -21.89
C HIS A 225 2.66 -14.02 -21.42
N PHE A 226 3.52 -13.36 -22.20
CA PHE A 226 4.02 -12.01 -21.91
C PHE A 226 2.89 -11.00 -21.76
N SER A 227 1.94 -10.96 -22.73
CA SER A 227 0.82 -9.99 -22.69
C SER A 227 -0.07 -10.17 -21.46
N SER A 228 -0.35 -11.45 -21.09
CA SER A 228 -1.12 -11.76 -19.88
C SER A 228 -0.40 -11.30 -18.61
N LEU A 229 0.90 -11.60 -18.50
CA LEU A 229 1.74 -11.23 -17.37
C LEU A 229 1.85 -9.70 -17.24
N PHE A 230 2.12 -9.02 -18.35
CA PHE A 230 2.27 -7.58 -18.42
C PHE A 230 0.97 -6.86 -18.03
N ARG A 231 -0.18 -7.29 -18.58
CA ARG A 231 -1.50 -6.75 -18.23
C ARG A 231 -1.84 -6.96 -16.76
N LYS A 232 -1.51 -8.12 -16.20
CA LYS A 232 -1.73 -8.40 -14.78
C LYS A 232 -0.90 -7.49 -13.88
N ALA A 233 0.32 -7.14 -14.29
CA ALA A 233 1.22 -6.30 -13.51
C ALA A 233 0.93 -4.80 -13.65
N THR A 234 0.60 -4.34 -14.88
CA THR A 234 0.47 -2.90 -15.19
C THR A 234 -0.98 -2.42 -15.35
N GLY A 235 -1.94 -3.34 -15.47
CA GLY A 235 -3.33 -3.03 -15.80
C GLY A 235 -3.57 -2.73 -17.29
N MET A 236 -2.52 -2.69 -18.14
CA MET A 236 -2.58 -2.31 -19.54
C MET A 236 -1.98 -3.36 -20.46
N ALA A 237 -2.45 -3.43 -21.72
CA ALA A 237 -1.76 -4.24 -22.73
C ALA A 237 -0.38 -3.62 -23.06
N PRO A 238 0.65 -4.45 -23.41
CA PRO A 238 2.01 -3.96 -23.65
C PRO A 238 2.11 -2.83 -24.67
N LEU A 239 1.42 -2.98 -25.82
CA LEU A 239 1.45 -1.98 -26.88
C LEU A 239 0.74 -0.67 -26.47
N ASP A 240 -0.39 -0.75 -25.75
CA ASP A 240 -1.09 0.43 -25.22
C ASP A 240 -0.24 1.16 -24.21
N TYR A 241 0.48 0.44 -23.35
CA TYR A 241 1.42 1.00 -22.39
C TYR A 241 2.57 1.73 -23.11
N PHE A 242 3.13 1.12 -24.15
CA PHE A 242 4.20 1.73 -24.94
C PHE A 242 3.74 3.00 -25.66
N ILE A 243 2.54 2.97 -26.26
CA ILE A 243 1.91 4.18 -26.85
C ILE A 243 1.76 5.26 -25.77
N HIS A 244 1.34 4.90 -24.58
CA HIS A 244 1.19 5.86 -23.47
C HIS A 244 2.51 6.52 -23.10
N LEU A 245 3.61 5.75 -22.99
CA LEU A 245 4.95 6.31 -22.75
C LEU A 245 5.39 7.28 -23.85
N LYS A 246 5.15 6.94 -25.13
CA LYS A 246 5.43 7.83 -26.26
C LYS A 246 4.65 9.14 -26.16
N LEU A 247 3.36 9.06 -25.82
CA LEU A 247 2.51 10.25 -25.67
C LEU A 247 2.93 11.11 -24.48
N GLN A 248 3.37 10.51 -23.36
CA GLN A 248 3.94 11.26 -22.23
C GLN A 248 5.20 12.04 -22.67
N LYS A 249 6.10 11.41 -23.44
CA LYS A 249 7.27 12.08 -23.99
C LYS A 249 6.87 13.21 -24.95
N ALA A 250 5.85 12.98 -25.80
CA ALA A 250 5.32 14.03 -26.68
C ALA A 250 4.77 15.23 -25.88
N CYS A 251 4.03 14.99 -24.81
CA CYS A 251 3.52 16.05 -23.94
C CYS A 251 4.66 16.89 -23.35
N LEU A 252 5.74 16.23 -22.88
CA LEU A 252 6.92 16.93 -22.39
C LEU A 252 7.56 17.82 -23.47
N LEU A 253 7.74 17.29 -24.69
CA LEU A 253 8.29 18.05 -25.80
C LEU A 253 7.41 19.24 -26.22
N LEU A 254 6.08 19.04 -26.21
CA LEU A 254 5.12 20.10 -26.53
C LEU A 254 5.09 21.20 -25.46
N TYR A 255 5.34 20.85 -24.20
CA TYR A 255 5.40 21.78 -23.07
C TYR A 255 6.71 22.55 -23.04
N SER A 256 7.85 21.87 -23.16
CA SER A 256 9.18 22.41 -22.90
C SER A 256 9.82 23.10 -24.14
N SER A 257 9.23 22.98 -25.32
CA SER A 257 9.83 23.47 -26.55
C SER A 257 8.81 23.88 -27.60
N ASP A 258 9.27 24.78 -28.53
CA ASP A 258 8.49 25.25 -29.68
C ASP A 258 8.76 24.47 -30.98
N ILE A 259 9.34 23.27 -30.85
CA ILE A 259 9.61 22.42 -32.02
C ILE A 259 8.33 22.09 -32.80
N LYS A 260 8.45 21.99 -34.12
CA LYS A 260 7.30 21.67 -34.98
C LYS A 260 6.68 20.31 -34.62
N ILE A 261 5.35 20.18 -34.73
CA ILE A 261 4.63 18.92 -34.45
C ILE A 261 5.22 17.73 -35.22
N LYS A 262 5.65 17.98 -36.50
CA LYS A 262 6.34 16.96 -37.28
C LYS A 262 7.60 16.44 -36.55
N LYS A 263 8.40 17.33 -35.94
CA LYS A 263 9.60 16.92 -35.22
C LYS A 263 9.26 16.17 -33.91
N VAL A 264 8.21 16.59 -33.22
CA VAL A 264 7.70 15.83 -32.04
C VAL A 264 7.34 14.41 -32.45
N ALA A 265 6.61 14.24 -33.56
CA ALA A 265 6.25 12.91 -34.08
C ALA A 265 7.50 12.07 -34.35
N THR A 266 8.50 12.59 -35.06
CA THR A 266 9.75 11.87 -35.35
C THR A 266 10.51 11.49 -34.08
N GLU A 267 10.64 12.39 -33.11
CA GLU A 267 11.34 12.14 -31.83
C GLU A 267 10.74 10.99 -31.02
N ILE A 268 9.45 10.69 -31.20
CA ILE A 268 8.76 9.59 -30.57
C ILE A 268 8.51 8.41 -31.53
N GLY A 269 9.20 8.39 -32.69
CA GLY A 269 9.20 7.26 -33.63
C GLY A 269 7.94 7.14 -34.47
N TYR A 270 7.31 8.26 -34.86
CA TYR A 270 6.24 8.29 -35.85
C TYR A 270 6.69 9.08 -37.09
N ASP A 271 6.77 8.43 -38.23
CA ASP A 271 7.17 9.05 -39.50
C ASP A 271 6.04 9.94 -40.07
N ASP A 272 4.77 9.52 -39.87
CA ASP A 272 3.60 10.31 -40.29
C ASP A 272 3.09 11.21 -39.15
N PRO A 273 3.29 12.55 -39.25
CA PRO A 273 2.79 13.48 -38.24
C PRO A 273 1.27 13.60 -38.19
N TYR A 274 0.57 13.24 -39.27
CA TYR A 274 -0.89 13.21 -39.26
C TYR A 274 -1.41 12.00 -38.49
N TYR A 275 -0.77 10.84 -38.65
CA TYR A 275 -1.08 9.66 -37.85
C TYR A 275 -0.82 9.95 -36.36
N PHE A 276 0.34 10.50 -36.02
CA PHE A 276 0.66 10.94 -34.67
C PHE A 276 -0.42 11.88 -34.11
N SER A 277 -0.83 12.91 -34.87
CA SER A 277 -1.82 13.89 -34.41
C SER A 277 -3.19 13.25 -34.13
N ARG A 278 -3.61 12.28 -34.97
CA ARG A 278 -4.83 11.50 -34.74
C ARG A 278 -4.72 10.62 -33.49
N LEU A 279 -3.60 9.94 -33.33
CA LEU A 279 -3.32 9.10 -32.18
C LEU A 279 -3.30 9.93 -30.88
N PHE A 280 -2.56 11.04 -30.89
CA PHE A 280 -2.50 11.97 -29.76
C PHE A 280 -3.90 12.48 -29.38
N LYS A 281 -4.71 12.93 -30.34
CA LYS A 281 -6.08 13.39 -30.11
C LYS A 281 -6.98 12.26 -29.56
N LYS A 282 -6.81 11.02 -30.02
CA LYS A 282 -7.56 9.86 -29.51
C LYS A 282 -7.36 9.67 -28.00
N TYR A 283 -6.10 9.78 -27.52
CA TYR A 283 -5.76 9.55 -26.13
C TYR A 283 -5.90 10.81 -25.25
N MET A 284 -5.42 11.95 -25.74
CA MET A 284 -5.36 13.21 -24.97
C MET A 284 -6.63 14.07 -25.12
N LYS A 285 -7.58 13.69 -26.01
CA LYS A 285 -8.85 14.38 -26.33
C LYS A 285 -8.68 15.74 -27.00
N VAL A 286 -7.48 16.26 -27.14
CA VAL A 286 -7.12 17.51 -27.85
C VAL A 286 -5.99 17.25 -28.84
N SER A 287 -5.86 18.09 -29.87
CA SER A 287 -4.73 17.98 -30.82
C SER A 287 -3.41 18.40 -30.16
N PRO A 288 -2.25 18.00 -30.72
CA PRO A 288 -0.95 18.43 -30.21
C PRO A 288 -0.79 19.97 -30.15
N ASP A 289 -1.31 20.69 -31.16
CA ASP A 289 -1.28 22.15 -31.16
C ASP A 289 -2.17 22.77 -30.10
N GLN A 290 -3.38 22.22 -29.92
CA GLN A 290 -4.29 22.65 -28.87
C GLN A 290 -3.67 22.37 -27.49
N TYR A 291 -3.07 21.20 -27.29
CA TYR A 291 -2.38 20.86 -26.05
C TYR A 291 -1.29 21.89 -25.72
N ARG A 292 -0.43 22.21 -26.68
CA ARG A 292 0.61 23.24 -26.54
C ARG A 292 0.01 24.60 -26.16
N ALA A 293 -1.07 25.00 -26.85
CA ALA A 293 -1.69 26.30 -26.61
C ALA A 293 -2.32 26.42 -25.21
N LEU A 294 -2.88 25.33 -24.69
CA LEU A 294 -3.45 25.27 -23.32
C LEU A 294 -2.37 25.42 -22.26
N GLN A 295 -1.21 24.78 -22.45
CA GLN A 295 -0.12 24.80 -21.49
C GLN A 295 0.63 26.14 -21.44
N LYS A 296 0.62 26.92 -22.54
CA LYS A 296 1.25 28.26 -22.58
C LYS A 296 0.36 29.36 -21.96
N LYS A 297 -0.91 29.05 -21.65
CA LYS A 297 -1.85 29.99 -21.02
C LYS A 297 -1.96 29.81 -19.50
N SER A 298 -1.35 28.74 -18.95
CA SER A 298 -1.24 28.46 -17.50
C SER A 298 0.08 28.98 -16.98
#